data_04314cb00683bbf8987d2d6e303258ae
#
_entry.id   04314cb00683bbf8987d2d6e303258ae
#
_cell.length_a   1.000
_cell.length_b   1.000
_cell.length_c   1.000
_cell.angle_alpha   90.00
_cell.angle_beta   90.00
_cell.angle_gamma   90.00
#
_symmetry.space_group_name_H-M   'P 1'
#
loop_
_entity.id
_entity.type
_entity.pdbx_description
1 polymer ?
#
loop_
_entity_poly.entity_id
_entity_poly.type
_entity_poly.pdbx_seq_one_letter_code
_entity_poly.pdbx_strand_id
1 'polypeptide(L)'
;MSTLIKSKIYRRGGMLISIAILISFGFARIPLESKTEEQLKKFGFRDWAPDISAREQLTQASFIGAIGGFRSLIASVYDLRAHEAFRNKDWASVERFRKVTTSLQPRFAKHWDLAAWDMAWNAYAYYRSRSEFCEDDLERWQIEKIIMPNYLEKGLDFAKEGAAWTPESYLLPMVVGDIYSQKYKNTKLAAQWYFKSSQAEDAPTYIYRAYATQLARCEGMEKKAYEVVSGLYNDGKIRTLTIRRDMERLENYFIDDLMQNNSLVELQRILEENPSDYLISAAIGQYHLKSDSNLGSAVEAYKGILKNPKSPQFYRRQFGFLIAKNPDNQENAYQLLKKMYIKVPAIFREKDVIELSNIENHLNIPSNERVIKIDRYTKE
;
A
#
# COMPACT_ATOMS: atom_id res chain seq x y z
N MET A 1 54.79 34.48 -32.52
CA MET A 1 53.34 34.76 -32.81
C MET A 1 52.69 33.76 -33.79
N SER A 2 53.44 33.05 -34.64
CA SER A 2 52.91 32.12 -35.65
C SER A 2 52.44 30.75 -35.12
N THR A 3 53.04 30.22 -34.07
CA THR A 3 52.74 28.88 -33.52
C THR A 3 51.43 28.80 -32.71
N LEU A 4 51.07 29.88 -31.99
CA LEU A 4 49.82 30.02 -31.24
C LEU A 4 48.57 30.13 -32.15
N ILE A 5 48.74 30.72 -33.32
CA ILE A 5 47.63 30.89 -34.29
C ILE A 5 47.36 29.53 -34.97
N LYS A 6 48.43 28.77 -35.32
CA LYS A 6 48.30 27.43 -35.91
C LYS A 6 47.62 26.46 -34.92
N SER A 7 47.96 26.47 -33.65
CA SER A 7 47.32 25.60 -32.65
C SER A 7 45.82 25.87 -32.41
N LYS A 8 45.39 27.17 -32.48
CA LYS A 8 43.98 27.54 -32.41
C LYS A 8 43.19 27.12 -33.63
N ILE A 9 43.81 27.15 -34.82
CA ILE A 9 43.19 26.73 -36.11
C ILE A 9 42.99 25.19 -36.09
N TYR A 10 44.02 24.43 -35.71
CA TYR A 10 43.91 22.95 -35.58
C TYR A 10 42.87 22.53 -34.54
N ARG A 11 42.77 23.20 -33.40
CA ARG A 11 41.79 22.92 -32.38
C ARG A 11 40.36 23.24 -32.83
N ARG A 12 40.15 24.34 -33.58
CA ARG A 12 38.84 24.65 -34.17
C ARG A 12 38.47 23.70 -35.32
N GLY A 13 39.41 23.30 -36.14
CA GLY A 13 39.22 22.31 -37.19
C GLY A 13 38.84 20.93 -36.62
N GLY A 14 39.54 20.46 -35.59
CA GLY A 14 39.19 19.21 -34.87
C GLY A 14 37.80 19.23 -34.25
N MET A 15 37.42 20.35 -33.70
CA MET A 15 36.07 20.53 -33.13
C MET A 15 34.97 20.48 -34.20
N LEU A 16 35.19 21.12 -35.36
CA LEU A 16 34.25 21.09 -36.48
C LEU A 16 34.13 19.67 -37.08
N ILE A 17 35.23 18.96 -37.19
CA ILE A 17 35.24 17.57 -37.66
C ILE A 17 34.48 16.67 -36.68
N SER A 18 34.71 16.82 -35.40
CA SER A 18 33.97 16.05 -34.37
C SER A 18 32.46 16.32 -34.42
N ILE A 19 32.05 17.57 -34.59
CA ILE A 19 30.65 17.96 -34.74
C ILE A 19 30.08 17.36 -36.05
N ALA A 20 30.81 17.40 -37.17
CA ALA A 20 30.39 16.82 -38.43
C ALA A 20 30.23 15.30 -38.34
N ILE A 21 31.12 14.59 -37.62
CA ILE A 21 31.02 13.15 -37.40
C ILE A 21 29.79 12.83 -36.55
N LEU A 22 29.51 13.58 -35.47
CA LEU A 22 28.35 13.41 -34.66
C LEU A 22 27.04 13.61 -35.41
N ILE A 23 26.99 14.65 -36.23
CA ILE A 23 25.83 14.94 -37.12
C ILE A 23 25.64 13.81 -38.15
N SER A 24 26.72 13.39 -38.82
CA SER A 24 26.67 12.31 -39.79
C SER A 24 26.26 10.96 -39.19
N PHE A 25 26.71 10.67 -38.00
CA PHE A 25 26.30 9.49 -37.22
C PHE A 25 24.80 9.56 -36.88
N GLY A 26 24.30 10.74 -36.49
CA GLY A 26 22.88 10.96 -36.24
C GLY A 26 22.03 10.67 -37.50
N PHE A 27 22.43 11.18 -38.66
CA PHE A 27 21.75 10.92 -39.94
C PHE A 27 21.82 9.44 -40.35
N ALA A 28 22.95 8.77 -40.14
CA ALA A 28 23.11 7.35 -40.49
C ALA A 28 22.22 6.43 -39.63
N ARG A 29 21.80 6.86 -38.43
CA ARG A 29 20.88 6.10 -37.57
C ARG A 29 19.40 6.22 -37.97
N ILE A 30 19.00 7.29 -38.66
CA ILE A 30 17.59 7.54 -39.02
C ILE A 30 16.93 6.33 -39.69
N PRO A 31 17.53 5.70 -40.74
CA PRO A 31 16.91 4.54 -41.38
C PRO A 31 16.89 3.28 -40.54
N LEU A 32 17.80 3.16 -39.57
CA LEU A 32 17.80 2.07 -38.60
C LEU A 32 16.70 2.26 -37.54
N GLU A 33 16.54 3.49 -37.03
CA GLU A 33 15.50 3.84 -36.11
C GLU A 33 14.10 3.70 -36.70
N SER A 34 13.90 4.13 -37.95
CA SER A 34 12.61 3.98 -38.66
C SER A 34 12.22 2.51 -38.86
N LYS A 35 13.17 1.63 -39.20
CA LYS A 35 12.91 0.19 -39.29
C LYS A 35 12.60 -0.43 -37.92
N THR A 36 13.29 -0.01 -36.88
CA THR A 36 13.05 -0.50 -35.50
C THR A 36 11.69 -0.01 -35.00
N GLU A 37 11.32 1.23 -35.32
CA GLU A 37 10.02 1.81 -34.99
C GLU A 37 8.86 1.08 -35.69
N GLU A 38 9.03 0.76 -36.99
CA GLU A 38 8.06 -0.05 -37.72
C GLU A 38 7.89 -1.46 -37.14
N GLN A 39 8.99 -2.08 -36.75
CA GLN A 39 8.93 -3.38 -36.05
C GLN A 39 8.25 -3.28 -34.67
N LEU A 40 8.55 -2.24 -33.88
CA LEU A 40 7.92 -2.00 -32.60
C LEU A 40 6.41 -1.73 -32.75
N LYS A 41 5.98 -1.01 -33.79
CA LYS A 41 4.55 -0.84 -34.11
C LYS A 41 3.87 -2.17 -34.49
N LYS A 42 4.53 -3.04 -35.26
CA LYS A 42 4.01 -4.39 -35.57
C LYS A 42 3.85 -5.28 -34.36
N PHE A 43 4.67 -5.09 -33.31
CA PHE A 43 4.57 -5.80 -32.05
C PHE A 43 3.61 -5.13 -31.06
N GLY A 44 2.82 -4.13 -31.47
CA GLY A 44 1.82 -3.48 -30.61
C GLY A 44 2.40 -2.48 -29.62
N PHE A 45 3.64 -2.08 -29.77
CA PHE A 45 4.21 -1.00 -28.96
C PHE A 45 3.66 0.35 -29.40
N ARG A 46 3.15 1.12 -28.44
CA ARG A 46 2.52 2.43 -28.66
C ARG A 46 3.52 3.41 -29.29
N ASP A 47 3.05 4.22 -30.23
CA ASP A 47 3.84 5.32 -30.80
C ASP A 47 4.28 6.29 -29.69
N TRP A 48 5.59 6.49 -29.60
CA TRP A 48 6.13 7.53 -28.75
C TRP A 48 6.13 8.86 -29.51
N ALA A 49 5.18 9.71 -29.25
CA ALA A 49 5.25 11.13 -29.59
C ALA A 49 5.28 11.91 -28.26
N PRO A 50 6.33 12.72 -27.97
CA PRO A 50 6.29 13.61 -26.83
C PRO A 50 5.12 14.57 -27.00
N ASP A 51 4.36 14.79 -25.90
CA ASP A 51 3.33 15.79 -25.86
C ASP A 51 3.89 17.16 -26.32
N ILE A 52 3.04 17.98 -26.94
CA ILE A 52 3.42 19.32 -27.44
C ILE A 52 4.02 20.15 -26.31
N SER A 53 3.44 20.07 -25.09
CA SER A 53 3.96 20.74 -23.89
C SER A 53 5.36 20.27 -23.48
N ALA A 54 5.67 18.99 -23.65
CA ALA A 54 6.99 18.44 -23.38
C ALA A 54 8.02 18.88 -24.45
N ARG A 55 7.58 19.06 -25.70
CA ARG A 55 8.44 19.58 -26.78
C ARG A 55 8.83 21.03 -26.54
N GLU A 56 7.92 21.86 -26.06
CA GLU A 56 8.19 23.26 -25.72
C GLU A 56 9.16 23.40 -24.55
N GLN A 57 9.16 22.45 -23.63
CA GLN A 57 10.03 22.44 -22.44
C GLN A 57 11.44 21.89 -22.73
N LEU A 58 11.62 21.12 -23.79
CA LEU A 58 12.92 20.66 -24.22
C LEU A 58 13.68 21.79 -24.91
N THR A 59 14.89 22.11 -24.41
CA THR A 59 15.77 22.99 -25.18
C THR A 59 16.06 22.38 -26.52
N GLN A 60 16.34 23.21 -27.54
CA GLN A 60 16.64 22.75 -28.90
C GLN A 60 17.79 21.70 -28.93
N ALA A 61 18.81 21.87 -28.08
CA ALA A 61 19.90 20.90 -27.92
C ALA A 61 19.44 19.56 -27.30
N SER A 62 18.55 19.60 -26.32
CA SER A 62 17.98 18.40 -25.70
C SER A 62 17.10 17.61 -26.67
N PHE A 63 16.32 18.28 -27.50
CA PHE A 63 15.49 17.67 -28.53
C PHE A 63 16.34 16.96 -29.60
N ILE A 64 17.40 17.62 -30.08
CA ILE A 64 18.37 17.06 -31.04
C ILE A 64 19.07 15.84 -30.39
N GLY A 65 19.49 15.93 -29.13
CA GLY A 65 20.11 14.83 -28.42
C GLY A 65 19.16 13.64 -28.23
N ALA A 66 17.89 13.89 -27.96
CA ALA A 66 16.86 12.84 -27.82
C ALA A 66 16.66 12.07 -29.12
N ILE A 67 16.59 12.76 -30.24
CA ILE A 67 16.52 12.16 -31.60
C ILE A 67 17.80 11.37 -31.91
N GLY A 68 18.97 11.91 -31.54
CA GLY A 68 20.29 11.29 -31.77
C GLY A 68 20.63 10.12 -30.84
N GLY A 69 19.70 9.61 -29.99
CA GLY A 69 19.95 8.47 -29.11
C GLY A 69 20.51 8.83 -27.73
N PHE A 70 20.62 10.13 -27.38
CA PHE A 70 21.07 10.59 -26.06
C PHE A 70 19.94 10.75 -25.04
N ARG A 71 18.79 10.09 -25.27
CA ARG A 71 17.59 10.21 -24.42
C ARG A 71 17.87 9.94 -22.94
N SER A 72 18.61 8.87 -22.66
CA SER A 72 18.95 8.49 -21.29
C SER A 72 19.86 9.50 -20.59
N LEU A 73 20.85 10.02 -21.33
CA LEU A 73 21.74 11.04 -20.80
C LEU A 73 20.98 12.34 -20.48
N ILE A 74 20.13 12.78 -21.38
CA ILE A 74 19.32 13.99 -21.18
C ILE A 74 18.34 13.77 -20.03
N ALA A 75 17.68 12.61 -19.95
CA ALA A 75 16.80 12.25 -18.85
C ALA A 75 17.55 12.34 -17.50
N SER A 76 18.79 11.82 -17.42
CA SER A 76 19.63 11.91 -16.21
C SER A 76 19.95 13.36 -15.83
N VAL A 77 20.24 14.22 -16.80
CA VAL A 77 20.47 15.66 -16.55
C VAL A 77 19.21 16.32 -15.97
N TYR A 78 18.03 16.02 -16.54
CA TYR A 78 16.77 16.58 -16.04
C TYR A 78 16.38 15.98 -14.68
N ASP A 79 16.72 14.73 -14.41
CA ASP A 79 16.55 14.12 -13.09
C ASP A 79 17.38 14.85 -12.02
N LEU A 80 18.64 15.18 -12.34
CA LEU A 80 19.49 16.00 -11.45
C LEU A 80 18.91 17.40 -11.23
N ARG A 81 18.38 18.05 -12.29
CA ARG A 81 17.69 19.35 -12.16
C ARG A 81 16.41 19.26 -11.32
N ALA A 82 15.65 18.18 -11.47
CA ALA A 82 14.49 17.93 -10.62
C ALA A 82 14.90 17.79 -9.15
N HIS A 83 16.02 17.10 -8.88
CA HIS A 83 16.55 16.98 -7.53
C HIS A 83 17.01 18.34 -6.94
N GLU A 84 17.66 19.18 -7.75
CA GLU A 84 18.03 20.54 -7.34
C GLU A 84 16.79 21.40 -7.02
N ALA A 85 15.78 21.40 -7.90
CA ALA A 85 14.51 22.08 -7.67
C ALA A 85 13.79 21.56 -6.42
N PHE A 86 13.83 20.24 -6.18
CA PHE A 86 13.30 19.62 -4.97
C PHE A 86 13.97 20.16 -3.70
N ARG A 87 15.30 20.30 -3.68
CA ARG A 87 16.02 20.89 -2.54
C ARG A 87 15.58 22.32 -2.26
N ASN A 88 15.31 23.07 -3.31
CA ASN A 88 14.87 24.47 -3.24
C ASN A 88 13.36 24.61 -2.98
N LYS A 89 12.61 23.48 -2.87
CA LYS A 89 11.14 23.44 -2.72
C LYS A 89 10.39 24.11 -3.88
N ASP A 90 11.00 24.20 -5.05
CA ASP A 90 10.38 24.66 -6.30
C ASP A 90 9.63 23.50 -6.99
N TRP A 91 8.44 23.21 -6.45
CA TRP A 91 7.63 22.07 -6.89
C TRP A 91 7.14 22.21 -8.34
N ALA A 92 6.97 23.43 -8.83
CA ALA A 92 6.61 23.68 -10.22
C ALA A 92 7.74 23.25 -11.17
N SER A 93 8.98 23.57 -10.84
CA SER A 93 10.15 23.11 -11.59
C SER A 93 10.39 21.60 -11.45
N VAL A 94 10.14 21.02 -10.27
CA VAL A 94 10.19 19.56 -10.08
C VAL A 94 9.23 18.88 -11.05
N GLU A 95 7.96 19.29 -11.09
CA GLU A 95 6.94 18.74 -11.99
C GLU A 95 7.41 18.84 -13.45
N ARG A 96 7.83 20.04 -13.87
CA ARG A 96 8.29 20.27 -15.25
C ARG A 96 9.46 19.35 -15.64
N PHE A 97 10.46 19.22 -14.76
CA PHE A 97 11.61 18.36 -15.05
C PHE A 97 11.24 16.88 -15.03
N ARG A 98 10.32 16.44 -14.14
CA ARG A 98 9.80 15.08 -14.12
C ARG A 98 9.00 14.76 -15.38
N LYS A 99 8.21 15.68 -15.91
CA LYS A 99 7.54 15.52 -17.22
C LYS A 99 8.53 15.29 -18.35
N VAL A 100 9.67 15.99 -18.35
CA VAL A 100 10.72 15.77 -19.36
C VAL A 100 11.35 14.39 -19.21
N THR A 101 11.71 13.96 -17.98
CA THR A 101 12.33 12.64 -17.76
C THR A 101 11.40 11.50 -18.17
N THR A 102 10.12 11.56 -17.80
CA THR A 102 9.12 10.54 -18.15
C THR A 102 8.85 10.51 -19.66
N SER A 103 8.81 11.68 -20.32
CA SER A 103 8.63 11.75 -21.79
C SER A 103 9.84 11.20 -22.56
N LEU A 104 11.05 11.37 -22.04
CA LEU A 104 12.27 10.83 -22.68
C LEU A 104 12.42 9.33 -22.49
N GLN A 105 11.99 8.80 -21.34
CA GLN A 105 12.11 7.38 -20.99
C GLN A 105 10.77 6.82 -20.45
N PRO A 106 9.71 6.77 -21.28
CA PRO A 106 8.36 6.42 -20.82
C PRO A 106 8.24 4.98 -20.30
N ARG A 107 9.10 4.06 -20.74
CA ARG A 107 9.12 2.67 -20.26
C ARG A 107 9.96 2.44 -19.02
N PHE A 108 10.59 3.47 -18.50
CA PHE A 108 11.35 3.36 -17.25
C PHE A 108 10.46 3.71 -16.05
N ALA A 109 9.82 2.68 -15.49
CA ALA A 109 8.84 2.82 -14.40
C ALA A 109 9.30 3.70 -13.24
N LYS A 110 10.61 3.70 -12.92
CA LYS A 110 11.18 4.46 -11.82
C LYS A 110 11.04 5.98 -11.98
N HIS A 111 11.10 6.51 -13.19
CA HIS A 111 10.88 7.95 -13.42
C HIS A 111 9.44 8.37 -13.10
N TRP A 112 8.48 7.52 -13.46
CA TRP A 112 7.07 7.75 -13.13
C TRP A 112 6.81 7.65 -11.62
N ASP A 113 7.39 6.64 -10.98
CA ASP A 113 7.31 6.45 -9.52
C ASP A 113 7.86 7.68 -8.78
N LEU A 114 9.06 8.17 -9.14
CA LEU A 114 9.65 9.37 -8.56
C LEU A 114 8.78 10.62 -8.80
N ALA A 115 8.24 10.79 -10.02
CA ALA A 115 7.37 11.91 -10.34
C ALA A 115 6.08 11.87 -9.50
N ALA A 116 5.43 10.70 -9.42
CA ALA A 116 4.25 10.52 -8.60
C ALA A 116 4.53 10.77 -7.12
N TRP A 117 5.66 10.27 -6.60
CA TRP A 117 6.07 10.46 -5.22
C TRP A 117 6.36 11.93 -4.90
N ASP A 118 7.10 12.62 -5.77
CA ASP A 118 7.42 14.04 -5.58
C ASP A 118 6.15 14.90 -5.50
N MET A 119 5.12 14.59 -6.29
CA MET A 119 3.87 15.35 -6.28
C MET A 119 2.93 14.92 -5.14
N ALA A 120 2.55 13.63 -5.07
CA ALA A 120 1.51 13.15 -4.15
C ALA A 120 1.97 13.06 -2.69
N TRP A 121 3.27 12.92 -2.42
CA TRP A 121 3.78 12.84 -1.05
C TRP A 121 4.62 14.05 -0.68
N ASN A 122 5.67 14.38 -1.43
CA ASN A 122 6.63 15.41 -1.02
C ASN A 122 6.05 16.83 -1.12
N ALA A 123 5.51 17.22 -2.29
CA ALA A 123 4.89 18.53 -2.45
C ALA A 123 3.63 18.66 -1.57
N TYR A 124 2.80 17.62 -1.53
CA TYR A 124 1.62 17.58 -0.66
C TYR A 124 1.99 17.77 0.82
N ALA A 125 3.01 17.07 1.32
CA ALA A 125 3.45 17.20 2.71
C ALA A 125 4.05 18.58 3.02
N TYR A 126 4.81 19.15 2.07
CA TYR A 126 5.35 20.49 2.20
C TYR A 126 4.24 21.54 2.38
N TYR A 127 3.23 21.51 1.50
CA TYR A 127 2.13 22.46 1.58
C TYR A 127 1.22 22.19 2.79
N ARG A 128 1.05 20.93 3.19
CA ARG A 128 0.35 20.58 4.43
C ARG A 128 1.03 21.22 5.64
N SER A 129 2.34 21.05 5.77
CA SER A 129 3.09 21.68 6.87
C SER A 129 2.99 23.21 6.80
N ARG A 130 3.04 23.80 5.60
CA ARG A 130 2.86 25.24 5.44
C ARG A 130 1.46 25.69 5.86
N SER A 131 0.41 24.96 5.55
CA SER A 131 -0.97 25.24 5.97
C SER A 131 -1.11 25.19 7.51
N GLU A 132 -0.48 24.21 8.17
CA GLU A 132 -0.54 24.04 9.63
C GLU A 132 0.04 25.23 10.40
N PHE A 133 1.00 25.96 9.81
CA PHE A 133 1.67 27.13 10.40
C PHE A 133 1.24 28.47 9.76
N CYS A 134 0.26 28.48 8.86
CA CYS A 134 -0.22 29.67 8.18
C CYS A 134 -1.18 30.45 9.08
N GLU A 135 -0.89 31.72 9.33
CA GLU A 135 -1.75 32.63 10.14
C GLU A 135 -2.90 33.22 9.30
N ASP A 136 -2.70 33.38 7.98
CA ASP A 136 -3.71 33.93 7.08
C ASP A 136 -4.71 32.81 6.67
N ASP A 137 -5.97 33.01 7.05
CA ASP A 137 -7.05 32.03 6.79
C ASP A 137 -7.34 31.86 5.29
N LEU A 138 -7.18 32.94 4.48
CA LEU A 138 -7.38 32.86 3.03
C LEU A 138 -6.26 32.08 2.36
N GLU A 139 -5.01 32.36 2.74
CA GLU A 139 -3.85 31.59 2.24
C GLU A 139 -3.96 30.11 2.67
N ARG A 140 -4.32 29.84 3.93
CA ARG A 140 -4.55 28.48 4.42
C ARG A 140 -5.60 27.77 3.59
N TRP A 141 -6.73 28.40 3.35
CA TRP A 141 -7.81 27.83 2.53
C TRP A 141 -7.33 27.55 1.09
N GLN A 142 -6.58 28.47 0.47
CA GLN A 142 -6.01 28.25 -0.88
C GLN A 142 -5.08 27.05 -0.90
N ILE A 143 -4.22 26.91 0.10
CA ILE A 143 -3.31 25.77 0.21
C ILE A 143 -4.09 24.46 0.32
N GLU A 144 -5.05 24.37 1.22
CA GLU A 144 -5.77 23.13 1.52
C GLU A 144 -6.77 22.74 0.45
N LYS A 145 -7.45 23.71 -0.16
CA LYS A 145 -8.55 23.44 -1.11
C LYS A 145 -8.14 23.48 -2.57
N ILE A 146 -7.03 24.10 -2.90
CA ILE A 146 -6.58 24.27 -4.28
C ILE A 146 -5.21 23.61 -4.49
N ILE A 147 -4.19 24.04 -3.74
CA ILE A 147 -2.80 23.65 -4.02
C ILE A 147 -2.55 22.19 -3.70
N MET A 148 -2.90 21.73 -2.50
CA MET A 148 -2.68 20.35 -2.07
C MET A 148 -3.44 19.33 -2.94
N PRO A 149 -4.75 19.53 -3.24
CA PRO A 149 -5.46 18.63 -4.16
C PRO A 149 -4.84 18.58 -5.56
N ASN A 150 -4.39 19.72 -6.10
CA ASN A 150 -3.74 19.79 -7.42
C ASN A 150 -2.46 18.93 -7.46
N TYR A 151 -1.58 19.03 -6.45
CA TYR A 151 -0.38 18.20 -6.40
C TYR A 151 -0.69 16.72 -6.21
N LEU A 152 -1.73 16.41 -5.47
CA LEU A 152 -2.20 15.03 -5.31
C LEU A 152 -2.71 14.45 -6.63
N GLU A 153 -3.49 15.22 -7.39
CA GLU A 153 -3.98 14.82 -8.72
C GLU A 153 -2.83 14.62 -9.71
N LYS A 154 -1.87 15.56 -9.76
CA LYS A 154 -0.66 15.43 -10.59
C LYS A 154 0.13 14.16 -10.29
N GLY A 155 0.29 13.81 -9.00
CA GLY A 155 0.94 12.58 -8.61
C GLY A 155 0.17 11.33 -9.06
N LEU A 156 -1.15 11.37 -8.95
CA LEU A 156 -2.03 10.31 -9.44
C LEU A 156 -1.95 10.15 -10.98
N ASP A 157 -1.89 11.26 -11.70
CA ASP A 157 -1.77 11.26 -13.18
C ASP A 157 -0.44 10.66 -13.61
N PHE A 158 0.69 11.07 -13.01
CA PHE A 158 1.98 10.44 -13.26
C PHE A 158 1.95 8.93 -13.03
N ALA A 159 1.36 8.48 -11.92
CA ALA A 159 1.28 7.05 -11.61
C ALA A 159 0.40 6.29 -12.60
N LYS A 160 -0.75 6.85 -13.01
CA LYS A 160 -1.66 6.22 -13.98
C LYS A 160 -1.07 6.18 -15.38
N GLU A 161 -0.47 7.27 -15.82
CA GLU A 161 0.19 7.34 -17.11
C GLU A 161 1.38 6.38 -17.17
N GLY A 162 2.20 6.35 -16.12
CA GLY A 162 3.29 5.39 -16.00
C GLY A 162 2.81 3.94 -16.02
N ALA A 163 1.70 3.62 -15.35
CA ALA A 163 1.08 2.29 -15.39
C ALA A 163 0.56 1.90 -16.78
N ALA A 164 0.23 2.87 -17.63
CA ALA A 164 -0.14 2.63 -19.01
C ALA A 164 1.08 2.37 -19.92
N TRP A 165 2.22 3.01 -19.60
CA TRP A 165 3.48 2.81 -20.31
C TRP A 165 4.25 1.55 -19.90
N THR A 166 4.02 1.03 -18.70
CA THR A 166 4.70 -0.14 -18.12
C THR A 166 3.68 -1.18 -17.64
N PRO A 167 2.82 -1.71 -18.53
CA PRO A 167 1.73 -2.60 -18.15
C PRO A 167 2.19 -3.92 -17.53
N GLU A 168 3.43 -4.33 -17.79
CA GLU A 168 4.06 -5.54 -17.28
C GLU A 168 4.55 -5.37 -15.82
N SER A 169 4.74 -4.15 -15.35
CA SER A 169 5.30 -3.88 -14.02
C SER A 169 4.23 -3.73 -12.94
N TYR A 170 4.50 -4.31 -11.78
CA TYR A 170 3.64 -4.13 -10.60
C TYR A 170 3.72 -2.71 -10.01
N LEU A 171 4.84 -1.99 -10.23
CA LEU A 171 5.23 -0.80 -9.46
C LEU A 171 4.19 0.33 -9.56
N LEU A 172 3.85 0.76 -10.77
CA LEU A 172 2.97 1.92 -10.95
C LEU A 172 1.52 1.64 -10.55
N PRO A 173 0.91 0.48 -10.87
CA PRO A 173 -0.39 0.14 -10.32
C PRO A 173 -0.40 0.09 -8.78
N MET A 174 0.69 -0.35 -8.14
CA MET A 174 0.85 -0.29 -6.69
C MET A 174 0.83 1.16 -6.19
N VAL A 175 1.61 2.05 -6.81
CA VAL A 175 1.66 3.48 -6.45
C VAL A 175 0.28 4.14 -6.57
N VAL A 176 -0.49 3.82 -7.61
CA VAL A 176 -1.89 4.29 -7.73
C VAL A 176 -2.75 3.78 -6.58
N GLY A 177 -2.60 2.49 -6.22
CA GLY A 177 -3.27 1.90 -5.06
C GLY A 177 -2.91 2.60 -3.75
N ASP A 178 -1.63 2.94 -3.56
CA ASP A 178 -1.13 3.68 -2.39
C ASP A 178 -1.76 5.09 -2.31
N ILE A 179 -1.83 5.81 -3.42
CA ILE A 179 -2.46 7.14 -3.46
C ILE A 179 -3.93 7.05 -3.08
N TYR A 180 -4.70 6.10 -3.67
CA TYR A 180 -6.09 5.93 -3.31
C TYR A 180 -6.28 5.49 -1.86
N SER A 181 -5.45 4.60 -1.34
CA SER A 181 -5.51 4.13 0.04
C SER A 181 -5.15 5.21 1.05
N GLN A 182 -4.02 5.89 0.84
CA GLN A 182 -3.42 6.76 1.86
C GLN A 182 -3.92 8.20 1.78
N LYS A 183 -4.19 8.71 0.57
CA LYS A 183 -4.55 10.12 0.35
C LYS A 183 -6.05 10.30 0.16
N TYR A 184 -6.65 9.59 -0.79
CA TYR A 184 -8.09 9.69 -1.07
C TYR A 184 -8.95 8.88 -0.10
N LYS A 185 -8.38 7.95 0.68
CA LYS A 185 -9.11 7.02 1.57
C LYS A 185 -10.18 6.22 0.84
N ASN A 186 -9.99 5.99 -0.45
CA ASN A 186 -10.89 5.22 -1.29
C ASN A 186 -10.45 3.75 -1.35
N THR A 187 -10.98 2.93 -0.43
CA THR A 187 -10.64 1.51 -0.29
C THR A 187 -10.98 0.70 -1.53
N LYS A 188 -12.10 1.03 -2.21
CA LYS A 188 -12.56 0.31 -3.40
C LYS A 188 -11.60 0.48 -4.58
N LEU A 189 -11.24 1.73 -4.89
CA LEU A 189 -10.26 2.00 -5.96
C LEU A 189 -8.86 1.49 -5.58
N ALA A 190 -8.47 1.63 -4.32
CA ALA A 190 -7.21 1.07 -3.83
C ALA A 190 -7.15 -0.46 -4.03
N ALA A 191 -8.21 -1.20 -3.66
CA ALA A 191 -8.30 -2.64 -3.86
C ALA A 191 -8.19 -3.02 -5.35
N GLN A 192 -8.89 -2.29 -6.25
CA GLN A 192 -8.82 -2.55 -7.69
C GLN A 192 -7.40 -2.40 -8.23
N TRP A 193 -6.69 -1.35 -7.83
CA TRP A 193 -5.34 -1.08 -8.31
C TRP A 193 -4.29 -2.04 -7.71
N TYR A 194 -4.42 -2.40 -6.42
CA TYR A 194 -3.56 -3.44 -5.84
C TYR A 194 -3.83 -4.82 -6.46
N PHE A 195 -5.09 -5.13 -6.79
CA PHE A 195 -5.38 -6.35 -7.54
C PHE A 195 -4.69 -6.34 -8.90
N LYS A 196 -4.83 -5.24 -9.68
CA LYS A 196 -4.11 -5.09 -10.95
C LYS A 196 -2.59 -5.25 -10.77
N SER A 197 -2.03 -4.63 -9.75
CA SER A 197 -0.60 -4.73 -9.43
C SER A 197 -0.18 -6.17 -9.09
N SER A 198 -1.01 -6.92 -8.37
CA SER A 198 -0.72 -8.30 -7.97
C SER A 198 -0.73 -9.31 -9.11
N GLN A 199 -1.24 -8.94 -10.29
CA GLN A 199 -1.27 -9.79 -11.47
C GLN A 199 0.02 -9.73 -12.30
N ALA A 200 0.91 -8.79 -12.00
CA ALA A 200 2.22 -8.71 -12.66
C ALA A 200 3.12 -9.88 -12.21
N GLU A 201 3.92 -10.42 -13.14
CA GLU A 201 4.78 -11.58 -12.88
C GLU A 201 5.84 -11.28 -11.79
N ASP A 202 6.33 -10.05 -11.75
CA ASP A 202 7.32 -9.56 -10.79
C ASP A 202 6.71 -9.06 -9.47
N ALA A 203 5.39 -9.23 -9.25
CA ALA A 203 4.69 -8.67 -8.10
C ALA A 203 5.10 -9.35 -6.79
N PRO A 204 5.61 -8.59 -5.80
CA PRO A 204 5.89 -9.11 -4.48
C PRO A 204 4.61 -9.54 -3.74
N THR A 205 4.71 -10.58 -2.92
CA THR A 205 3.55 -11.14 -2.19
C THR A 205 2.84 -10.17 -1.27
N TYR A 206 3.53 -9.10 -0.81
CA TYR A 206 2.90 -8.08 0.04
C TYR A 206 1.81 -7.27 -0.68
N ILE A 207 1.86 -7.18 -2.02
CA ILE A 207 0.86 -6.45 -2.80
C ILE A 207 -0.49 -7.17 -2.76
N TYR A 208 -0.48 -8.50 -2.87
CA TYR A 208 -1.70 -9.29 -2.71
C TYR A 208 -2.30 -9.16 -1.30
N ARG A 209 -1.45 -9.01 -0.27
CA ARG A 209 -1.93 -8.68 1.08
C ARG A 209 -2.55 -7.27 1.16
N ALA A 210 -1.93 -6.28 0.50
CA ALA A 210 -2.49 -4.94 0.43
C ALA A 210 -3.87 -4.95 -0.25
N TYR A 211 -4.01 -5.71 -1.35
CA TYR A 211 -5.31 -5.97 -1.98
C TYR A 211 -6.31 -6.56 -1.00
N ALA A 212 -5.97 -7.66 -0.32
CA ALA A 212 -6.84 -8.33 0.63
C ALA A 212 -7.30 -7.40 1.76
N THR A 213 -6.36 -6.60 2.31
CA THR A 213 -6.65 -5.64 3.38
C THR A 213 -7.57 -4.52 2.92
N GLN A 214 -7.39 -3.98 1.71
CA GLN A 214 -8.30 -2.95 1.19
C GLN A 214 -9.67 -3.54 0.87
N LEU A 215 -9.72 -4.72 0.25
CA LEU A 215 -10.95 -5.42 -0.07
C LEU A 215 -11.77 -5.69 1.21
N ALA A 216 -11.11 -6.11 2.28
CA ALA A 216 -11.74 -6.35 3.57
C ALA A 216 -12.36 -5.09 4.20
N ARG A 217 -12.01 -3.89 3.76
CA ARG A 217 -12.56 -2.61 4.21
C ARG A 217 -13.65 -2.06 3.29
N CYS A 218 -13.94 -2.74 2.16
CA CYS A 218 -14.96 -2.31 1.22
C CYS A 218 -16.33 -2.84 1.69
N GLU A 219 -17.27 -1.94 1.93
CA GLU A 219 -18.67 -2.29 2.20
C GLU A 219 -19.29 -3.06 1.03
N GLY A 220 -20.07 -4.10 1.34
CA GLY A 220 -20.72 -4.97 0.34
C GLY A 220 -19.79 -5.94 -0.38
N MET A 221 -18.52 -6.04 0.07
CA MET A 221 -17.55 -6.97 -0.51
C MET A 221 -17.08 -8.03 0.50
N GLU A 222 -17.80 -8.17 1.62
CA GLU A 222 -17.40 -9.00 2.77
C GLU A 222 -17.19 -10.46 2.39
N LYS A 223 -18.08 -11.02 1.57
CA LYS A 223 -17.97 -12.42 1.11
C LYS A 223 -16.68 -12.65 0.31
N LYS A 224 -16.42 -11.80 -0.70
CA LYS A 224 -15.21 -11.87 -1.51
C LYS A 224 -13.96 -11.60 -0.68
N ALA A 225 -14.03 -10.63 0.23
CA ALA A 225 -12.95 -10.32 1.16
C ALA A 225 -12.63 -11.52 2.06
N TYR A 226 -13.64 -12.20 2.57
CA TYR A 226 -13.46 -13.41 3.39
C TYR A 226 -12.76 -14.53 2.63
N GLU A 227 -13.16 -14.80 1.39
CA GLU A 227 -12.52 -15.80 0.54
C GLU A 227 -11.02 -15.52 0.37
N VAL A 228 -10.66 -14.26 0.07
CA VAL A 228 -9.26 -13.85 -0.14
C VAL A 228 -8.47 -13.87 1.17
N VAL A 229 -9.01 -13.27 2.24
CA VAL A 229 -8.32 -13.16 3.54
C VAL A 229 -8.18 -14.53 4.20
N SER A 230 -9.21 -15.38 4.15
CA SER A 230 -9.15 -16.75 4.71
C SER A 230 -8.15 -17.62 3.95
N GLY A 231 -8.06 -17.47 2.62
CA GLY A 231 -7.04 -18.13 1.81
C GLY A 231 -5.63 -17.78 2.28
N LEU A 232 -5.33 -16.47 2.43
CA LEU A 232 -4.06 -15.99 2.95
C LEU A 232 -3.78 -16.43 4.40
N TYR A 233 -4.81 -16.42 5.24
CA TYR A 233 -4.70 -16.85 6.62
C TYR A 233 -4.38 -18.34 6.74
N ASN A 234 -5.04 -19.19 5.93
CA ASN A 234 -4.91 -20.64 5.95
C ASN A 234 -3.60 -21.11 5.31
N ASP A 235 -3.06 -20.42 4.31
CA ASP A 235 -1.73 -20.73 3.73
C ASP A 235 -0.61 -20.67 4.77
N GLY A 236 -0.80 -19.93 5.85
CA GLY A 236 0.10 -19.88 7.01
C GLY A 236 1.38 -19.09 6.81
N LYS A 237 1.82 -18.86 5.57
CA LYS A 237 3.04 -18.10 5.24
C LYS A 237 2.90 -16.61 5.50
N ILE A 238 1.67 -16.10 5.45
CA ILE A 238 1.38 -14.65 5.44
C ILE A 238 0.40 -14.27 6.56
N ARG A 239 0.52 -14.87 7.73
CA ARG A 239 -0.31 -14.53 8.91
C ARG A 239 0.19 -13.26 9.61
N THR A 240 0.24 -12.14 8.89
CA THR A 240 0.56 -10.83 9.49
C THR A 240 -0.53 -10.39 10.47
N LEU A 241 -0.19 -9.42 11.34
CA LEU A 241 -1.16 -8.85 12.27
C LEU A 241 -2.38 -8.28 11.54
N THR A 242 -2.18 -7.61 10.40
CA THR A 242 -3.27 -7.04 9.60
C THR A 242 -4.21 -8.13 9.09
N ILE A 243 -3.69 -9.19 8.49
CA ILE A 243 -4.50 -10.33 8.01
C ILE A 243 -5.27 -11.00 9.15
N ARG A 244 -4.66 -11.14 10.35
CA ARG A 244 -5.35 -11.68 11.52
C ARG A 244 -6.50 -10.78 11.98
N ARG A 245 -6.32 -9.47 11.98
CA ARG A 245 -7.36 -8.48 12.35
C ARG A 245 -8.47 -8.42 11.30
N ASP A 246 -8.11 -8.48 10.02
CA ASP A 246 -9.09 -8.49 8.94
C ASP A 246 -9.92 -9.77 8.97
N MET A 247 -9.29 -10.94 9.24
CA MET A 247 -9.99 -12.20 9.44
C MET A 247 -10.98 -12.13 10.61
N GLU A 248 -10.52 -11.70 11.79
CA GLU A 248 -11.38 -11.54 12.98
C GLU A 248 -12.56 -10.59 12.72
N ARG A 249 -12.34 -9.50 12.00
CA ARG A 249 -13.40 -8.53 11.67
C ARG A 249 -14.43 -9.13 10.73
N LEU A 250 -13.99 -9.82 9.69
CA LEU A 250 -14.89 -10.46 8.72
C LEU A 250 -15.69 -11.60 9.35
N GLU A 251 -15.07 -12.41 10.20
CA GLU A 251 -15.79 -13.47 10.91
C GLU A 251 -16.82 -12.90 11.90
N ASN A 252 -16.49 -11.83 12.62
CA ASN A 252 -17.48 -11.14 13.48
C ASN A 252 -18.65 -10.59 12.65
N TYR A 253 -18.40 -10.05 11.46
CA TYR A 253 -19.46 -9.60 10.55
C TYR A 253 -20.41 -10.77 10.18
N PHE A 254 -19.87 -11.93 9.78
CA PHE A 254 -20.69 -13.10 9.46
C PHE A 254 -21.40 -13.70 10.67
N ILE A 255 -20.78 -13.66 11.86
CA ILE A 255 -21.42 -14.09 13.10
C ILE A 255 -22.61 -13.18 13.43
N ASP A 256 -22.45 -11.87 13.31
CA ASP A 256 -23.54 -10.92 13.54
C ASP A 256 -24.66 -11.09 12.51
N ASP A 257 -24.33 -11.33 11.23
CA ASP A 257 -25.31 -11.62 10.16
C ASP A 257 -26.06 -12.94 10.45
N LEU A 258 -25.38 -14.00 10.85
CA LEU A 258 -26.00 -15.26 11.25
C LEU A 258 -26.97 -15.09 12.42
N MET A 259 -26.59 -14.30 13.42
CA MET A 259 -27.44 -14.02 14.59
C MET A 259 -28.65 -13.13 14.28
N GLN A 260 -28.55 -12.25 13.31
CA GLN A 260 -29.67 -11.39 12.87
C GLN A 260 -30.69 -12.16 12.04
N ASN A 261 -30.24 -13.10 11.22
CA ASN A 261 -31.08 -13.81 10.26
C ASN A 261 -31.60 -15.16 10.78
N ASN A 262 -31.10 -15.68 11.91
CA ASN A 262 -31.46 -16.99 12.43
C ASN A 262 -31.74 -16.95 13.93
N SER A 263 -32.72 -17.73 14.39
CA SER A 263 -32.92 -17.99 15.81
C SER A 263 -31.87 -18.95 16.37
N LEU A 264 -31.75 -19.03 17.69
CA LEU A 264 -30.83 -19.98 18.33
C LEU A 264 -31.14 -21.44 17.92
N VAL A 265 -32.44 -21.80 17.86
CA VAL A 265 -32.88 -23.14 17.46
C VAL A 265 -32.45 -23.46 16.01
N GLU A 266 -32.56 -22.49 15.13
CA GLU A 266 -32.15 -22.64 13.74
C GLU A 266 -30.63 -22.80 13.60
N LEU A 267 -29.85 -21.99 14.33
CA LEU A 267 -28.40 -22.12 14.37
C LEU A 267 -27.96 -23.50 14.91
N GLN A 268 -28.65 -24.02 15.92
CA GLN A 268 -28.37 -25.36 16.47
C GLN A 268 -28.69 -26.45 15.41
N ARG A 269 -29.79 -26.34 14.71
CA ARG A 269 -30.15 -27.26 13.62
C ARG A 269 -29.09 -27.25 12.49
N ILE A 270 -28.65 -26.05 12.07
CA ILE A 270 -27.61 -25.95 11.02
C ILE A 270 -26.26 -26.55 11.52
N LEU A 271 -25.96 -26.37 12.79
CA LEU A 271 -24.74 -26.96 13.37
C LEU A 271 -24.82 -28.50 13.43
N GLU A 272 -25.99 -29.09 13.70
CA GLU A 272 -26.21 -30.53 13.63
C GLU A 272 -25.98 -31.10 12.21
N GLU A 273 -26.38 -30.36 11.18
CA GLU A 273 -26.13 -30.70 9.79
C GLU A 273 -24.64 -30.57 9.40
N ASN A 274 -23.94 -29.62 10.00
CA ASN A 274 -22.51 -29.36 9.76
C ASN A 274 -21.72 -29.13 11.05
N PRO A 275 -21.43 -30.18 11.84
CA PRO A 275 -20.79 -30.07 13.15
C PRO A 275 -19.37 -29.47 13.12
N SER A 276 -18.76 -29.37 11.94
CA SER A 276 -17.43 -28.79 11.78
C SER A 276 -17.42 -27.29 11.52
N ASP A 277 -18.60 -26.67 11.38
CA ASP A 277 -18.70 -25.23 11.13
C ASP A 277 -18.50 -24.42 12.43
N TYR A 278 -17.29 -23.91 12.57
CA TYR A 278 -16.91 -23.15 13.75
C TYR A 278 -17.52 -21.72 13.77
N LEU A 279 -17.96 -21.16 12.62
CA LEU A 279 -18.63 -19.85 12.59
C LEU A 279 -20.03 -19.95 13.21
N ILE A 280 -20.77 -21.02 12.90
CA ILE A 280 -22.07 -21.29 13.51
C ILE A 280 -21.91 -21.53 15.02
N SER A 281 -20.91 -22.32 15.42
CA SER A 281 -20.59 -22.51 16.82
C SER A 281 -20.27 -21.19 17.55
N ALA A 282 -19.54 -20.27 16.86
CA ALA A 282 -19.24 -18.96 17.41
C ALA A 282 -20.50 -18.07 17.52
N ALA A 283 -21.41 -18.13 16.53
CA ALA A 283 -22.68 -17.43 16.57
C ALA A 283 -23.56 -17.92 17.75
N ILE A 284 -23.65 -19.24 17.96
CA ILE A 284 -24.35 -19.81 19.12
C ILE A 284 -23.73 -19.36 20.42
N GLY A 285 -22.40 -19.38 20.54
CA GLY A 285 -21.70 -18.90 21.72
C GLY A 285 -21.96 -17.42 22.02
N GLN A 286 -21.95 -16.59 21.00
CA GLN A 286 -22.28 -15.16 21.11
C GLN A 286 -23.77 -14.92 21.44
N TYR A 287 -24.67 -15.74 20.91
CA TYR A 287 -26.10 -15.68 21.23
C TYR A 287 -26.34 -15.88 22.71
N HIS A 288 -25.75 -16.93 23.30
CA HIS A 288 -25.83 -17.19 24.74
C HIS A 288 -25.24 -16.07 25.60
N LEU A 289 -24.22 -15.36 25.11
CA LEU A 289 -23.65 -14.23 25.83
C LEU A 289 -24.49 -12.97 25.77
N LYS A 290 -25.15 -12.69 24.63
CA LYS A 290 -25.90 -11.45 24.40
C LYS A 290 -27.35 -11.56 24.86
N SER A 291 -28.00 -12.70 24.60
CA SER A 291 -29.46 -12.87 24.83
C SER A 291 -29.80 -13.53 26.15
N ASP A 292 -29.08 -14.60 26.50
CA ASP A 292 -29.45 -15.44 27.63
C ASP A 292 -28.55 -15.24 28.86
N SER A 293 -27.44 -14.51 28.69
CA SER A 293 -26.35 -14.38 29.68
C SER A 293 -25.86 -15.74 30.23
N ASN A 294 -26.02 -16.83 29.44
CA ASN A 294 -25.68 -18.18 29.81
C ASN A 294 -24.20 -18.47 29.53
N LEU A 295 -23.38 -18.19 30.49
CA LEU A 295 -21.93 -18.39 30.41
C LEU A 295 -21.54 -19.86 30.15
N GLY A 296 -22.25 -20.81 30.75
CA GLY A 296 -21.97 -22.24 30.61
C GLY A 296 -22.15 -22.72 29.18
N SER A 297 -23.30 -22.42 28.56
CA SER A 297 -23.58 -22.77 27.15
C SER A 297 -22.63 -22.07 26.19
N ALA A 298 -22.27 -20.81 26.46
CA ALA A 298 -21.27 -20.10 25.65
C ALA A 298 -19.89 -20.80 25.73
N VAL A 299 -19.45 -21.19 26.92
CA VAL A 299 -18.17 -21.92 27.10
C VAL A 299 -18.17 -23.25 26.33
N GLU A 300 -19.26 -24.02 26.35
CA GLU A 300 -19.34 -25.27 25.59
C GLU A 300 -19.28 -25.03 24.07
N ALA A 301 -19.98 -24.02 23.57
CA ALA A 301 -19.89 -23.65 22.14
C ALA A 301 -18.44 -23.30 21.73
N TYR A 302 -17.73 -22.48 22.51
CA TYR A 302 -16.33 -22.14 22.24
C TYR A 302 -15.37 -23.32 22.38
N LYS A 303 -15.62 -24.27 23.29
CA LYS A 303 -14.85 -25.53 23.35
C LYS A 303 -14.99 -26.31 22.03
N GLY A 304 -16.19 -26.35 21.45
CA GLY A 304 -16.42 -26.95 20.13
C GLY A 304 -15.54 -26.30 19.05
N ILE A 305 -15.46 -24.97 19.02
CA ILE A 305 -14.63 -24.23 18.08
C ILE A 305 -13.15 -24.63 18.21
N LEU A 306 -12.64 -24.70 19.46
CA LEU A 306 -11.22 -24.99 19.71
C LEU A 306 -10.78 -26.39 19.30
N LYS A 307 -11.71 -27.33 19.16
CA LYS A 307 -11.46 -28.70 18.65
C LYS A 307 -11.22 -28.68 17.12
N ASN A 308 -11.72 -27.67 16.42
CA ASN A 308 -11.52 -27.56 14.98
C ASN A 308 -10.10 -27.01 14.69
N PRO A 309 -9.21 -27.78 13.99
CA PRO A 309 -7.85 -27.33 13.70
C PRO A 309 -7.78 -26.12 12.74
N LYS A 310 -8.84 -25.88 11.97
CA LYS A 310 -8.96 -24.77 11.03
C LYS A 310 -9.41 -23.47 11.70
N SER A 311 -9.93 -23.53 12.95
CA SER A 311 -10.41 -22.34 13.63
C SER A 311 -9.28 -21.33 13.90
N PRO A 312 -9.50 -20.05 13.64
CA PRO A 312 -8.51 -19.00 13.91
C PRO A 312 -8.09 -18.90 15.38
N GLN A 313 -6.81 -18.55 15.59
CA GLN A 313 -6.24 -18.50 16.95
C GLN A 313 -6.89 -17.44 17.86
N PHE A 314 -7.53 -16.42 17.31
CA PHE A 314 -8.18 -15.39 18.12
C PHE A 314 -9.36 -15.95 18.93
N TYR A 315 -10.00 -17.04 18.49
CA TYR A 315 -11.03 -17.72 19.30
C TYR A 315 -10.47 -18.28 20.61
N ARG A 316 -9.21 -18.70 20.64
CA ARG A 316 -8.56 -19.13 21.89
C ARG A 316 -8.41 -17.96 22.86
N ARG A 317 -8.11 -16.77 22.36
CA ARG A 317 -8.07 -15.55 23.18
C ARG A 317 -9.46 -15.22 23.72
N GLN A 318 -10.48 -15.21 22.85
CA GLN A 318 -11.87 -14.97 23.27
C GLN A 318 -12.33 -16.00 24.31
N PHE A 319 -12.01 -17.28 24.10
CA PHE A 319 -12.30 -18.35 25.06
C PHE A 319 -11.58 -18.10 26.41
N GLY A 320 -10.32 -17.70 26.40
CA GLY A 320 -9.58 -17.37 27.62
C GLY A 320 -10.27 -16.30 28.46
N PHE A 321 -10.68 -15.19 27.83
CA PHE A 321 -11.43 -14.14 28.52
C PHE A 321 -12.84 -14.59 28.93
N LEU A 322 -13.45 -15.46 28.14
CA LEU A 322 -14.76 -15.99 28.50
C LEU A 322 -14.73 -16.83 29.75
N ILE A 323 -13.80 -17.76 29.88
CA ILE A 323 -13.66 -18.61 31.08
C ILE A 323 -13.17 -17.82 32.30
N ALA A 324 -12.43 -16.71 32.10
CA ALA A 324 -11.98 -15.83 33.19
C ALA A 324 -13.12 -15.12 33.90
N LYS A 325 -14.32 -15.04 33.31
CA LYS A 325 -15.51 -14.48 33.95
C LYS A 325 -16.01 -15.33 35.14
N ASN A 326 -15.66 -16.62 35.14
CA ASN A 326 -15.93 -17.47 36.30
C ASN A 326 -14.69 -17.46 37.25
N PRO A 327 -14.84 -17.03 38.53
CA PRO A 327 -13.73 -16.97 39.45
C PRO A 327 -12.96 -18.29 39.61
N ASP A 328 -13.65 -19.43 39.58
CA ASP A 328 -13.05 -20.76 39.71
C ASP A 328 -12.12 -21.15 38.54
N ASN A 329 -12.28 -20.49 37.42
CA ASN A 329 -11.51 -20.73 36.20
C ASN A 329 -10.46 -19.67 35.91
N GLN A 330 -10.32 -18.63 36.74
CA GLN A 330 -9.43 -17.49 36.43
C GLN A 330 -7.97 -17.89 36.31
N GLU A 331 -7.48 -18.81 37.15
CA GLU A 331 -6.10 -19.31 37.04
C GLU A 331 -5.86 -20.03 35.70
N ASN A 332 -6.77 -20.93 35.29
CA ASN A 332 -6.67 -21.63 34.01
C ASN A 332 -6.74 -20.65 32.83
N ALA A 333 -7.63 -19.65 32.91
CA ALA A 333 -7.76 -18.59 31.94
C ALA A 333 -6.46 -17.79 31.80
N TYR A 334 -5.89 -17.40 32.95
CA TYR A 334 -4.64 -16.67 32.99
C TYR A 334 -3.49 -17.45 32.34
N GLN A 335 -3.33 -18.72 32.70
CA GLN A 335 -2.26 -19.55 32.09
C GLN A 335 -2.41 -19.66 30.56
N LEU A 336 -3.64 -19.80 30.06
CA LEU A 336 -3.92 -19.81 28.63
C LEU A 336 -3.57 -18.48 27.96
N LEU A 337 -4.07 -17.37 28.51
CA LEU A 337 -3.87 -16.02 27.99
C LEU A 337 -2.39 -15.60 28.08
N LYS A 338 -1.72 -15.89 29.19
CA LYS A 338 -0.29 -15.67 29.39
C LYS A 338 0.55 -16.35 28.31
N LYS A 339 0.29 -17.64 28.08
CA LYS A 339 1.00 -18.41 27.03
C LYS A 339 0.78 -17.83 25.64
N MET A 340 -0.42 -17.35 25.36
CA MET A 340 -0.75 -16.71 24.09
C MET A 340 -0.10 -15.34 23.97
N TYR A 341 -0.14 -14.52 25.01
CA TYR A 341 0.44 -13.17 25.01
C TYR A 341 1.97 -13.22 24.83
N ILE A 342 2.65 -14.11 25.52
CA ILE A 342 4.10 -14.31 25.36
C ILE A 342 4.44 -14.73 23.91
N LYS A 343 3.63 -15.61 23.33
CA LYS A 343 3.90 -16.15 21.98
C LYS A 343 3.55 -15.17 20.87
N VAL A 344 2.44 -14.44 20.98
CA VAL A 344 1.94 -13.52 19.96
C VAL A 344 1.24 -12.32 20.60
N PRO A 345 1.97 -11.38 21.26
CA PRO A 345 1.35 -10.25 21.98
C PRO A 345 0.50 -9.36 21.05
N ALA A 346 0.86 -9.29 19.78
CA ALA A 346 0.21 -8.43 18.81
C ALA A 346 -1.25 -8.78 18.46
N ILE A 347 -1.75 -9.95 18.84
CA ILE A 347 -3.18 -10.29 18.67
C ILE A 347 -4.06 -9.74 19.79
N PHE A 348 -3.46 -9.27 20.91
CA PHE A 348 -4.18 -8.64 21.99
C PHE A 348 -4.41 -7.17 21.66
N ARG A 349 -5.65 -6.71 21.82
CA ARG A 349 -6.02 -5.30 21.71
C ARG A 349 -5.78 -4.61 23.04
N GLU A 350 -5.76 -3.31 23.07
CA GLU A 350 -5.58 -2.53 24.30
C GLU A 350 -6.54 -2.97 25.41
N LYS A 351 -7.83 -3.11 25.09
CA LYS A 351 -8.83 -3.63 26.03
C LYS A 351 -8.50 -5.04 26.56
N ASP A 352 -7.95 -5.91 25.72
CA ASP A 352 -7.57 -7.27 26.11
C ASP A 352 -6.38 -7.25 27.08
N VAL A 353 -5.45 -6.29 26.87
CA VAL A 353 -4.30 -6.07 27.77
C VAL A 353 -4.75 -5.57 29.14
N ILE A 354 -5.70 -4.62 29.16
CA ILE A 354 -6.30 -4.12 30.41
C ILE A 354 -7.01 -5.24 31.16
N GLU A 355 -7.81 -6.04 30.45
CA GLU A 355 -8.53 -7.16 31.05
C GLU A 355 -7.59 -8.23 31.61
N LEU A 356 -6.50 -8.55 30.89
CA LEU A 356 -5.47 -9.48 31.35
C LEU A 356 -4.75 -8.93 32.60
N SER A 357 -4.46 -7.63 32.64
CA SER A 357 -3.89 -6.98 33.83
C SER A 357 -4.85 -7.05 35.06
N ASN A 358 -6.15 -6.91 34.82
CA ASN A 358 -7.15 -7.06 35.88
C ASN A 358 -7.19 -8.50 36.40
N ILE A 359 -7.05 -9.50 35.56
CA ILE A 359 -6.95 -10.91 35.99
C ILE A 359 -5.68 -11.12 36.82
N GLU A 360 -4.52 -10.55 36.43
CA GLU A 360 -3.27 -10.60 37.18
C GLU A 360 -3.43 -9.98 38.59
N ASN A 361 -4.17 -8.86 38.70
CA ASN A 361 -4.45 -8.22 39.97
C ASN A 361 -5.37 -9.08 40.86
N HIS A 362 -6.43 -9.66 40.29
CA HIS A 362 -7.36 -10.54 41.03
C HIS A 362 -6.68 -11.80 41.56
N LEU A 363 -5.77 -12.36 40.79
CA LEU A 363 -4.99 -13.54 41.19
C LEU A 363 -3.78 -13.20 42.09
N ASN A 364 -3.60 -11.92 42.43
CA ASN A 364 -2.46 -11.44 43.23
C ASN A 364 -1.11 -11.86 42.68
N ILE A 365 -0.96 -11.88 41.33
CA ILE A 365 0.31 -12.25 40.70
C ILE A 365 1.40 -11.23 41.08
N PRO A 366 2.57 -11.69 41.57
CA PRO A 366 3.68 -10.79 41.92
C PRO A 366 4.15 -9.97 40.75
N SER A 367 4.56 -8.72 40.94
CA SER A 367 4.94 -7.78 39.86
C SER A 367 6.07 -8.30 38.97
N ASN A 368 6.99 -9.09 39.52
CA ASN A 368 8.10 -9.71 38.74
C ASN A 368 7.64 -10.89 37.88
N GLU A 369 6.46 -11.48 38.15
CA GLU A 369 5.89 -12.62 37.40
C GLU A 369 4.81 -12.20 36.42
N ARG A 370 4.37 -10.94 36.46
CA ARG A 370 3.35 -10.39 35.56
C ARG A 370 3.84 -10.35 34.12
N VAL A 371 2.96 -10.67 33.22
CA VAL A 371 3.21 -10.59 31.76
C VAL A 371 3.02 -9.16 31.27
N ILE A 372 2.08 -8.43 31.87
CA ILE A 372 1.83 -7.02 31.56
C ILE A 372 2.76 -6.14 32.42
N LYS A 373 3.77 -5.55 31.82
CA LYS A 373 4.63 -4.54 32.44
C LYS A 373 3.95 -3.18 32.28
N ILE A 374 3.42 -2.64 33.38
CA ILE A 374 2.60 -1.42 33.46
C ILE A 374 3.35 -0.16 32.91
N ASP A 375 4.69 -0.17 32.92
CA ASP A 375 5.51 1.00 32.55
C ASP A 375 5.38 1.50 31.10
N ARG A 376 4.62 0.83 30.24
CA ARG A 376 4.45 1.23 28.85
C ARG A 376 3.14 1.95 28.50
N TYR A 377 2.15 1.96 29.39
CA TYR A 377 0.79 2.44 29.07
C TYR A 377 0.25 3.54 29.99
N THR A 378 1.03 4.03 30.92
CA THR A 378 0.63 5.12 31.85
C THR A 378 1.34 6.45 31.57
N LYS A 379 1.74 6.70 30.32
CA LYS A 379 2.16 8.05 29.89
C LYS A 379 1.29 8.45 28.71
N GLU A 380 0.13 9.00 29.05
CA GLU A 380 -0.55 10.09 28.35
C GLU A 380 -1.59 10.70 29.30
#